data_4c40cd5437cdcd25244438978d2ca1ac
#
_entry.id   4c40cd5437cdcd25244438978d2ca1ac
#
_cell.length_a   1.000
_cell.length_b   1.000
_cell.length_c   1.000
_cell.angle_alpha   90.00
_cell.angle_beta   90.00
_cell.angle_gamma   90.00
#
_symmetry.space_group_name_H-M   'P 1'
#
loop_
_entity.id
_entity.type
_entity.pdbx_description
1 polymer ?
#
loop_
_entity_poly.entity_id
_entity_poly.type
_entity_poly.pdbx_seq_one_letter_code
_entity_poly.pdbx_strand_id
1 'polypeptide(L)'
;KDWRKEGIVTKVKDQGQCGSCWTFSTTGALEAAYAQAFGKNISLSEQQLVDCAGAFNNFGCNGGLPSQAFEYIKYNGGLESEEAYPYTGENGLCKFSSENVAVQVLGSVNITLVIIVLIVDLPLDGAEDELKHAIAFVRPVSVAFEVEGDFRLYKKGVYTSTTCGNTPMDVNHAVLAVGYGVEDGVPYWLIKNSWGGDWGDHGYFKMELGKNMCGVATCSSYPVVG
;
A
#
# COMPACT_ATOMS: atom_id res chain seq x y z
N LYS A 1 3.68 -8.61 -15.03
CA LYS A 1 2.61 -9.00 -14.09
C LYS A 1 1.62 -7.86 -13.91
N ASP A 2 0.35 -8.17 -13.83
CA ASP A 2 -0.71 -7.18 -13.59
C ASP A 2 -1.89 -7.87 -12.87
N TRP A 3 -1.98 -7.69 -11.57
CA TRP A 3 -3.02 -8.31 -10.74
C TRP A 3 -4.44 -7.77 -11.00
N ARG A 4 -4.58 -6.61 -11.67
CA ARG A 4 -5.90 -6.10 -12.08
C ARG A 4 -6.58 -7.06 -13.06
N LYS A 5 -5.79 -7.72 -13.92
CA LYS A 5 -6.28 -8.70 -14.92
C LYS A 5 -6.76 -10.00 -14.27
N GLU A 6 -6.36 -10.25 -13.04
CA GLU A 6 -6.79 -11.43 -12.27
C GLU A 6 -8.03 -11.14 -11.40
N GLY A 7 -8.54 -9.89 -11.45
CA GLY A 7 -9.78 -9.51 -10.79
C GLY A 7 -9.71 -9.37 -9.27
N ILE A 8 -8.51 -9.37 -8.68
CA ILE A 8 -8.33 -9.24 -7.22
C ILE A 8 -8.02 -7.82 -6.74
N VAL A 9 -7.85 -6.88 -7.66
CA VAL A 9 -7.62 -5.46 -7.33
C VAL A 9 -8.95 -4.72 -7.39
N THR A 10 -9.37 -4.17 -6.26
CA THR A 10 -10.61 -3.40 -6.13
C THR A 10 -10.53 -2.04 -6.80
N LYS A 11 -11.67 -1.33 -6.91
CA LYS A 11 -11.74 0.01 -7.50
C LYS A 11 -10.82 1.00 -6.80
N VAL A 12 -10.36 2.00 -7.53
CA VAL A 12 -9.62 3.15 -6.97
C VAL A 12 -10.56 3.95 -6.08
N LYS A 13 -10.09 4.28 -4.88
CA LYS A 13 -10.77 5.10 -3.88
C LYS A 13 -10.13 6.49 -3.80
N ASP A 14 -10.72 7.40 -3.01
CA ASP A 14 -10.21 8.76 -2.82
C ASP A 14 -10.12 9.09 -1.33
N GLN A 15 -8.90 9.40 -0.86
CA GLN A 15 -8.64 9.79 0.53
C GLN A 15 -9.06 11.23 0.85
N GLY A 16 -9.32 12.05 -0.16
CA GLY A 16 -9.64 13.47 0.02
C GLY A 16 -8.50 14.26 0.67
N GLN A 17 -8.86 15.14 1.61
CA GLN A 17 -7.90 16.03 2.28
C GLN A 17 -7.30 15.44 3.58
N CYS A 18 -7.57 14.18 3.87
CA CYS A 18 -7.01 13.47 5.03
C CYS A 18 -5.71 12.76 4.66
N GLY A 19 -4.69 12.85 5.50
CA GLY A 19 -3.41 12.13 5.34
C GLY A 19 -3.51 10.63 5.68
N SER A 20 -4.53 9.96 5.13
CA SER A 20 -4.88 8.56 5.38
C SER A 20 -4.42 7.58 4.31
N CYS A 21 -3.49 7.95 3.43
CA CYS A 21 -2.96 7.09 2.37
C CYS A 21 -2.55 5.69 2.88
N TRP A 22 -2.00 5.64 4.09
CA TRP A 22 -1.60 4.41 4.76
C TRP A 22 -2.78 3.44 4.97
N THR A 23 -4.01 3.94 5.20
CA THR A 23 -5.20 3.09 5.36
C THR A 23 -5.64 2.48 4.04
N PHE A 24 -5.60 3.25 2.94
CA PHE A 24 -5.95 2.78 1.59
C PHE A 24 -4.95 1.77 1.06
N SER A 25 -3.66 1.96 1.36
CA SER A 25 -2.63 0.99 1.05
C SER A 25 -2.86 -0.33 1.81
N THR A 26 -3.21 -0.25 3.10
CA THR A 26 -3.53 -1.40 3.97
C THR A 26 -4.77 -2.14 3.47
N THR A 27 -5.89 -1.44 3.28
CA THR A 27 -7.15 -2.06 2.84
C THR A 27 -7.03 -2.62 1.45
N GLY A 28 -6.36 -1.93 0.52
CA GLY A 28 -6.13 -2.44 -0.83
C GLY A 28 -5.34 -3.75 -0.86
N ALA A 29 -4.28 -3.87 -0.05
CA ALA A 29 -3.52 -5.11 0.09
C ALA A 29 -4.37 -6.23 0.72
N LEU A 30 -5.20 -5.88 1.71
CA LEU A 30 -6.07 -6.82 2.40
C LEU A 30 -7.23 -7.29 1.52
N GLU A 31 -7.85 -6.40 0.77
CA GLU A 31 -8.89 -6.69 -0.22
C GLU A 31 -8.39 -7.67 -1.30
N ALA A 32 -7.14 -7.45 -1.78
CA ALA A 32 -6.52 -8.35 -2.74
C ALA A 32 -6.22 -9.73 -2.12
N ALA A 33 -5.71 -9.78 -0.90
CA ALA A 33 -5.46 -11.02 -0.17
C ALA A 33 -6.75 -11.81 0.07
N TYR A 34 -7.82 -11.11 0.46
CA TYR A 34 -9.14 -11.70 0.66
C TYR A 34 -9.71 -12.26 -0.64
N ALA A 35 -9.66 -11.49 -1.72
CA ALA A 35 -10.14 -11.94 -3.03
C ALA A 35 -9.39 -13.19 -3.52
N GLN A 36 -8.08 -13.25 -3.30
CA GLN A 36 -7.26 -14.39 -3.64
C GLN A 36 -7.58 -15.63 -2.81
N ALA A 37 -7.84 -15.47 -1.51
CA ALA A 37 -8.11 -16.59 -0.60
C ALA A 37 -9.53 -17.13 -0.72
N PHE A 38 -10.53 -16.26 -0.93
CA PHE A 38 -11.94 -16.61 -0.83
C PHE A 38 -12.70 -16.47 -2.16
N GLY A 39 -12.06 -16.00 -3.23
CA GLY A 39 -12.68 -15.85 -4.56
C GLY A 39 -13.78 -14.78 -4.63
N LYS A 40 -13.80 -13.81 -3.70
CA LYS A 40 -14.80 -12.75 -3.59
C LYS A 40 -14.13 -11.41 -3.34
N ASN A 41 -14.60 -10.37 -4.03
CA ASN A 41 -14.18 -9.01 -3.75
C ASN A 41 -14.95 -8.45 -2.56
N ILE A 42 -14.25 -7.67 -1.73
CA ILE A 42 -14.79 -6.97 -0.58
C ILE A 42 -14.26 -5.53 -0.59
N SER A 43 -14.99 -4.59 -0.01
CA SER A 43 -14.48 -3.25 0.29
C SER A 43 -14.37 -3.09 1.80
N LEU A 44 -13.18 -2.72 2.27
CA LEU A 44 -12.84 -2.65 3.69
C LEU A 44 -12.76 -1.20 4.16
N SER A 45 -12.99 -1.00 5.47
CA SER A 45 -13.06 0.30 6.10
C SER A 45 -11.68 0.92 6.31
N GLU A 46 -11.39 1.99 5.62
CA GLU A 46 -10.27 2.89 5.90
C GLU A 46 -10.54 3.72 7.18
N GLN A 47 -11.81 4.09 7.41
CA GLN A 47 -12.17 4.93 8.55
C GLN A 47 -11.94 4.23 9.90
N GLN A 48 -12.21 2.94 10.00
CA GLN A 48 -11.90 2.19 11.22
C GLN A 48 -10.40 2.31 11.55
N LEU A 49 -9.51 2.24 10.55
CA LEU A 49 -8.08 2.41 10.79
C LEU A 49 -7.73 3.82 11.25
N VAL A 50 -8.32 4.85 10.61
CA VAL A 50 -8.14 6.26 10.99
C VAL A 50 -8.52 6.47 12.46
N ASP A 51 -9.66 5.94 12.90
CA ASP A 51 -10.23 6.19 14.21
C ASP A 51 -9.65 5.30 15.32
N CYS A 52 -9.25 4.08 14.99
CA CYS A 52 -9.01 3.04 16.00
C CYS A 52 -7.54 2.58 16.14
N ALA A 53 -6.70 2.80 15.13
CA ALA A 53 -5.36 2.20 15.09
C ALA A 53 -4.27 2.99 15.85
N GLY A 54 -4.66 3.98 16.67
CA GLY A 54 -3.72 4.89 17.34
C GLY A 54 -2.72 4.21 18.29
N ALA A 55 -3.13 3.13 18.96
CA ALA A 55 -2.25 2.36 19.84
C ALA A 55 -1.09 1.64 19.10
N PHE A 56 -1.14 1.59 17.77
CA PHE A 56 -0.15 0.95 16.91
C PHE A 56 0.65 1.99 16.09
N ASN A 57 1.02 3.10 16.67
CA ASN A 57 1.81 4.16 16.04
C ASN A 57 1.19 4.71 14.74
N ASN A 58 -0.12 4.82 14.71
CA ASN A 58 -0.86 5.47 13.64
C ASN A 58 -1.54 6.73 14.16
N PHE A 59 -1.66 7.76 13.34
CA PHE A 59 -2.06 9.10 13.76
C PHE A 59 -3.26 9.62 12.95
N GLY A 60 -4.13 8.72 12.50
CA GLY A 60 -5.33 9.07 11.74
C GLY A 60 -5.01 9.84 10.45
N CYS A 61 -5.59 11.03 10.29
CA CYS A 61 -5.32 11.91 9.15
C CYS A 61 -3.92 12.56 9.16
N ASN A 62 -3.12 12.35 10.22
CA ASN A 62 -1.75 12.85 10.28
C ASN A 62 -0.70 11.80 9.88
N GLY A 63 -1.13 10.68 9.32
CA GLY A 63 -0.25 9.63 8.82
C GLY A 63 -0.27 8.35 9.63
N GLY A 64 0.42 7.35 9.12
CA GLY A 64 0.54 6.02 9.75
C GLY A 64 1.35 5.08 8.85
N LEU A 65 1.49 3.85 9.31
CA LEU A 65 2.27 2.80 8.65
C LEU A 65 1.39 1.58 8.35
N PRO A 66 1.29 1.14 7.10
CA PRO A 66 0.52 -0.06 6.73
C PRO A 66 0.91 -1.32 7.51
N SER A 67 2.20 -1.52 7.76
CA SER A 67 2.68 -2.65 8.58
C SER A 67 2.12 -2.63 10.01
N GLN A 68 2.03 -1.45 10.62
CA GLN A 68 1.43 -1.25 11.93
C GLN A 68 -0.10 -1.39 11.91
N ALA A 69 -0.72 -1.00 10.79
CA ALA A 69 -2.15 -1.22 10.60
C ALA A 69 -2.50 -2.71 10.49
N PHE A 70 -1.69 -3.53 9.83
CA PHE A 70 -1.89 -4.99 9.82
C PHE A 70 -1.78 -5.58 11.23
N GLU A 71 -0.85 -5.11 12.05
CA GLU A 71 -0.74 -5.54 13.45
C GLU A 71 -1.98 -5.11 14.26
N TYR A 72 -2.45 -3.86 14.10
CA TYR A 72 -3.72 -3.43 14.71
C TYR A 72 -4.86 -4.39 14.35
N ILE A 73 -5.09 -4.66 13.06
CA ILE A 73 -6.19 -5.51 12.61
C ILE A 73 -6.09 -6.92 13.23
N LYS A 74 -4.88 -7.49 13.29
CA LYS A 74 -4.62 -8.79 13.90
C LYS A 74 -5.01 -8.82 15.39
N TYR A 75 -4.52 -7.87 16.17
CA TYR A 75 -4.75 -7.86 17.61
C TYR A 75 -6.13 -7.34 18.01
N ASN A 76 -6.76 -6.52 17.17
CA ASN A 76 -8.14 -6.05 17.34
C ASN A 76 -9.18 -7.14 17.03
N GLY A 77 -8.78 -8.21 16.36
CA GLY A 77 -9.66 -9.32 15.96
C GLY A 77 -10.32 -9.13 14.61
N GLY A 78 -9.99 -8.08 13.85
CA GLY A 78 -10.44 -7.89 12.49
C GLY A 78 -10.69 -6.45 12.06
N LEU A 79 -11.12 -6.34 10.80
CA LEU A 79 -11.50 -5.10 10.14
C LEU A 79 -12.92 -5.23 9.58
N GLU A 80 -13.71 -4.18 9.76
CA GLU A 80 -15.07 -4.08 9.23
C GLU A 80 -15.07 -3.76 7.73
N SER A 81 -16.22 -3.96 7.08
CA SER A 81 -16.43 -3.52 5.71
C SER A 81 -16.58 -2.00 5.62
N GLU A 82 -16.35 -1.45 4.42
CA GLU A 82 -16.62 -0.05 4.11
C GLU A 82 -18.10 0.33 4.33
N GLU A 83 -19.02 -0.61 4.09
CA GLU A 83 -20.46 -0.40 4.31
C GLU A 83 -20.81 -0.27 5.80
N ALA A 84 -20.17 -1.09 6.66
CA ALA A 84 -20.43 -1.08 8.11
C ALA A 84 -19.76 0.12 8.81
N TYR A 85 -18.61 0.55 8.31
CA TYR A 85 -17.85 1.67 8.87
C TYR A 85 -17.35 2.60 7.75
N PRO A 86 -18.24 3.49 7.24
CA PRO A 86 -17.97 4.30 6.05
C PRO A 86 -16.87 5.34 6.24
N TYR A 87 -16.12 5.63 5.16
CA TYR A 87 -15.08 6.64 5.14
C TYR A 87 -15.64 8.07 5.23
N THR A 88 -15.13 8.86 6.17
CA THR A 88 -15.50 10.26 6.36
C THR A 88 -14.36 11.23 6.04
N GLY A 89 -13.12 10.78 6.02
CA GLY A 89 -11.93 11.61 5.74
C GLY A 89 -11.57 12.58 6.85
N GLU A 90 -12.02 12.32 8.06
CA GLU A 90 -11.75 13.11 9.27
C GLU A 90 -11.40 12.18 10.44
N ASN A 91 -10.65 12.69 11.43
CA ASN A 91 -10.41 11.94 12.66
C ASN A 91 -11.69 11.85 13.48
N GLY A 92 -12.04 10.64 13.90
CA GLY A 92 -13.23 10.36 14.72
C GLY A 92 -12.91 9.55 15.96
N LEU A 93 -13.95 9.26 16.72
CA LEU A 93 -13.89 8.31 17.83
C LEU A 93 -14.05 6.88 17.29
N CYS A 94 -13.25 5.96 17.80
CA CYS A 94 -13.35 4.56 17.45
C CYS A 94 -14.73 3.98 17.77
N LYS A 95 -15.42 3.41 16.75
CA LYS A 95 -16.75 2.80 16.85
C LYS A 95 -16.73 1.32 16.44
N PHE A 96 -15.57 0.69 16.51
CA PHE A 96 -15.40 -0.71 16.12
C PHE A 96 -16.41 -1.64 16.82
N SER A 97 -17.01 -2.53 16.03
CA SER A 97 -17.87 -3.61 16.51
C SER A 97 -17.40 -4.96 15.98
N SER A 98 -17.13 -5.88 16.87
CA SER A 98 -16.70 -7.24 16.51
C SER A 98 -17.76 -8.02 15.70
N GLU A 99 -19.04 -7.61 15.78
CA GLU A 99 -20.14 -8.23 15.04
C GLU A 99 -20.08 -7.93 13.53
N ASN A 100 -19.42 -6.83 13.15
CA ASN A 100 -19.32 -6.35 11.78
C ASN A 100 -17.98 -6.70 11.10
N VAL A 101 -17.16 -7.53 11.75
CA VAL A 101 -15.85 -7.94 11.19
C VAL A 101 -16.05 -8.68 9.88
N ALA A 102 -15.40 -8.17 8.83
CA ALA A 102 -15.46 -8.71 7.48
C ALA A 102 -14.19 -9.51 7.11
N VAL A 103 -13.06 -9.21 7.74
CA VAL A 103 -11.80 -9.90 7.50
C VAL A 103 -10.95 -9.95 8.76
N GLN A 104 -10.21 -11.05 8.92
CA GLN A 104 -9.19 -11.20 9.97
C GLN A 104 -7.79 -11.31 9.34
N VAL A 105 -6.80 -10.81 10.05
CA VAL A 105 -5.38 -10.90 9.68
C VAL A 105 -4.69 -11.87 10.62
N LEU A 106 -4.05 -12.89 10.05
CA LEU A 106 -3.25 -13.86 10.81
C LEU A 106 -1.84 -13.32 11.09
N GLY A 107 -1.33 -12.47 10.20
CA GLY A 107 -0.02 -11.85 10.29
C GLY A 107 0.26 -10.99 9.08
N SER A 108 1.43 -10.38 9.06
CA SER A 108 1.96 -9.65 7.93
C SER A 108 3.41 -10.03 7.65
N VAL A 109 3.81 -9.89 6.40
CA VAL A 109 5.20 -10.08 5.97
C VAL A 109 5.76 -8.73 5.59
N ASN A 110 6.82 -8.30 6.29
CA ASN A 110 7.61 -7.14 5.91
C ASN A 110 8.67 -7.60 4.92
N ILE A 111 8.70 -6.97 3.75
CA ILE A 111 9.75 -7.18 2.76
C ILE A 111 10.90 -6.28 3.19
N THR A 112 11.76 -6.82 4.03
CA THR A 112 12.94 -6.11 4.52
C THR A 112 14.14 -6.57 3.69
N LEU A 113 15.05 -5.65 3.39
CA LEU A 113 16.40 -6.04 3.04
C LEU A 113 16.88 -6.99 4.12
N VAL A 114 17.17 -8.23 3.78
CA VAL A 114 17.91 -9.13 4.67
C VAL A 114 19.32 -8.55 4.73
N ILE A 115 19.52 -7.59 5.62
CA ILE A 115 20.85 -7.20 6.04
C ILE A 115 21.40 -8.40 6.83
N ILE A 116 22.00 -9.34 6.12
CA ILE A 116 23.06 -10.14 6.71
C ILE A 116 24.11 -9.09 7.02
N VAL A 117 24.23 -8.73 8.30
CA VAL A 117 25.29 -7.88 8.82
C VAL A 117 26.62 -8.62 8.63
N LEU A 118 27.12 -8.59 7.43
CA LEU A 118 28.51 -8.85 7.07
C LEU A 118 28.94 -7.61 6.29
N ILE A 119 29.66 -6.75 7.01
CA ILE A 119 30.56 -5.67 6.59
C ILE A 119 30.91 -5.74 5.09
N VAL A 120 30.01 -5.35 4.21
CA VAL A 120 30.26 -4.98 2.82
C VAL A 120 29.15 -4.04 2.39
N ASP A 121 29.49 -2.90 1.79
CA ASP A 121 28.59 -2.04 1.05
C ASP A 121 27.92 -2.84 -0.07
N LEU A 122 26.80 -3.50 0.23
CA LEU A 122 25.94 -4.11 -0.78
C LEU A 122 24.97 -3.05 -1.29
N PRO A 123 24.84 -2.88 -2.61
CA PRO A 123 23.89 -1.96 -3.19
C PRO A 123 22.46 -2.32 -2.75
N LEU A 124 21.60 -1.30 -2.62
CA LEU A 124 20.18 -1.38 -2.24
C LEU A 124 19.29 -2.18 -3.22
N ASP A 125 19.87 -2.80 -4.24
CA ASP A 125 19.19 -3.54 -5.31
C ASP A 125 18.37 -4.75 -4.80
N GLY A 126 18.76 -5.34 -3.66
CA GLY A 126 18.10 -6.52 -3.11
C GLY A 126 16.66 -6.31 -2.66
N ALA A 127 16.26 -5.08 -2.26
CA ALA A 127 14.89 -4.82 -1.81
C ALA A 127 13.89 -4.80 -2.97
N GLU A 128 14.28 -4.32 -4.15
CA GLU A 128 13.42 -4.35 -5.34
C GLU A 128 13.25 -5.76 -5.89
N ASP A 129 14.25 -6.62 -5.79
CA ASP A 129 14.14 -8.02 -6.21
C ASP A 129 13.16 -8.79 -5.32
N GLU A 130 13.23 -8.61 -4.00
CA GLU A 130 12.27 -9.22 -3.05
C GLU A 130 10.85 -8.67 -3.25
N LEU A 131 10.70 -7.36 -3.48
CA LEU A 131 9.41 -6.75 -3.82
C LEU A 131 8.86 -7.34 -5.13
N LYS A 132 9.70 -7.48 -6.14
CA LYS A 132 9.32 -8.05 -7.44
C LYS A 132 8.92 -9.51 -7.30
N HIS A 133 9.63 -10.29 -6.49
CA HIS A 133 9.28 -11.67 -6.18
C HIS A 133 7.89 -11.75 -5.51
N ALA A 134 7.63 -10.92 -4.49
CA ALA A 134 6.34 -10.89 -3.81
C ALA A 134 5.20 -10.52 -4.77
N ILE A 135 5.37 -9.49 -5.61
CA ILE A 135 4.36 -9.09 -6.60
C ILE A 135 4.21 -10.14 -7.71
N ALA A 136 5.28 -10.84 -8.09
CA ALA A 136 5.21 -11.85 -9.14
C ALA A 136 4.41 -13.08 -8.72
N PHE A 137 4.63 -13.56 -7.49
CA PHE A 137 4.23 -14.90 -7.06
C PHE A 137 3.29 -14.94 -5.86
N VAL A 138 3.20 -13.86 -5.08
CA VAL A 138 2.36 -13.84 -3.88
C VAL A 138 1.09 -13.03 -4.11
N ARG A 139 1.18 -11.68 -4.11
CA ARG A 139 0.02 -10.77 -4.21
C ARG A 139 0.43 -9.31 -4.38
N PRO A 140 -0.54 -8.37 -4.56
CA PRO A 140 -0.29 -6.95 -4.39
C PRO A 140 0.33 -6.60 -3.03
N VAL A 141 1.27 -5.66 -3.03
CA VAL A 141 2.09 -5.30 -1.88
C VAL A 141 1.88 -3.83 -1.53
N SER A 142 1.66 -3.54 -0.26
CA SER A 142 1.70 -2.18 0.28
C SER A 142 3.12 -1.65 0.23
N VAL A 143 3.32 -0.50 -0.41
CA VAL A 143 4.62 0.18 -0.56
C VAL A 143 4.49 1.65 -0.17
N ALA A 144 5.61 2.30 0.09
CA ALA A 144 5.64 3.74 0.35
C ALA A 144 6.76 4.40 -0.45
N PHE A 145 6.58 5.67 -0.80
CA PHE A 145 7.57 6.43 -1.55
C PHE A 145 7.51 7.92 -1.21
N GLU A 146 8.51 8.69 -1.62
CA GLU A 146 8.49 10.15 -1.50
C GLU A 146 7.71 10.77 -2.66
N VAL A 147 6.63 11.48 -2.33
CA VAL A 147 5.89 12.33 -3.25
C VAL A 147 6.54 13.70 -3.32
N GLU A 148 7.01 14.09 -4.50
CA GLU A 148 7.44 15.44 -4.81
C GLU A 148 6.32 16.26 -5.49
N GLY A 149 6.55 17.57 -5.64
CA GLY A 149 5.52 18.50 -6.14
C GLY A 149 5.04 18.19 -7.56
N ASP A 150 5.95 17.78 -8.45
CA ASP A 150 5.64 17.43 -9.84
C ASP A 150 4.86 16.13 -9.98
N PHE A 151 5.08 15.17 -9.08
CA PHE A 151 4.34 13.91 -9.07
C PHE A 151 2.82 14.11 -8.98
N ARG A 152 2.37 15.14 -8.27
CA ARG A 152 0.94 15.46 -8.14
C ARG A 152 0.27 15.75 -9.48
N LEU A 153 1.05 16.16 -10.49
CA LEU A 153 0.60 16.48 -11.84
C LEU A 153 0.74 15.29 -12.81
N TYR A 154 1.17 14.12 -12.32
CA TYR A 154 1.33 12.93 -13.15
C TYR A 154 0.04 12.60 -13.92
N LYS A 155 0.19 12.24 -15.21
CA LYS A 155 -0.92 11.83 -16.08
C LYS A 155 -0.71 10.46 -16.71
N LYS A 156 0.47 10.18 -17.25
CA LYS A 156 0.80 8.93 -17.97
C LYS A 156 2.30 8.75 -18.14
N GLY A 157 2.71 7.56 -18.59
CA GLY A 157 4.11 7.18 -18.82
C GLY A 157 4.80 6.69 -17.55
N VAL A 158 6.08 6.42 -17.63
CA VAL A 158 6.88 5.97 -16.48
C VAL A 158 7.46 7.19 -15.77
N TYR A 159 7.05 7.40 -14.50
CA TYR A 159 7.58 8.47 -13.66
C TYR A 159 9.00 8.15 -13.22
N THR A 160 9.87 9.13 -13.34
CA THR A 160 11.25 9.11 -12.84
C THR A 160 11.58 10.45 -12.23
N SER A 161 12.39 10.48 -11.19
CA SER A 161 12.90 11.69 -10.53
C SER A 161 14.39 11.56 -10.27
N THR A 162 15.07 12.69 -10.21
CA THR A 162 16.50 12.78 -9.82
C THR A 162 16.69 13.50 -8.49
N THR A 163 15.59 13.92 -7.86
CA THR A 163 15.58 14.78 -6.66
C THR A 163 14.98 14.09 -5.44
N CYS A 164 14.06 13.13 -5.64
CA CYS A 164 13.47 12.40 -4.50
C CYS A 164 14.51 11.55 -3.76
N GLY A 165 14.39 11.50 -2.42
CA GLY A 165 15.14 10.60 -1.56
C GLY A 165 14.68 9.16 -1.69
N ASN A 166 15.47 8.24 -1.18
CA ASN A 166 15.21 6.79 -1.29
C ASN A 166 15.42 6.04 0.03
N THR A 167 15.43 6.74 1.15
CA THR A 167 15.54 6.16 2.49
C THR A 167 14.19 6.02 3.17
N PRO A 168 14.06 5.19 4.24
CA PRO A 168 12.82 5.11 5.03
C PRO A 168 12.36 6.43 5.64
N MET A 169 13.25 7.41 5.79
CA MET A 169 12.94 8.73 6.37
C MET A 169 12.38 9.70 5.34
N ASP A 170 12.57 9.43 4.05
CA ASP A 170 12.11 10.31 2.97
C ASP A 170 10.68 10.00 2.55
N VAL A 171 10.23 8.73 2.71
CA VAL A 171 8.90 8.32 2.26
C VAL A 171 7.78 9.03 3.01
N ASN A 172 6.78 9.52 2.29
CA ASN A 172 5.68 10.32 2.82
C ASN A 172 4.29 9.93 2.28
N HIS A 173 4.21 8.91 1.42
CA HIS A 173 2.95 8.46 0.82
C HIS A 173 2.94 6.94 0.65
N ALA A 174 1.89 6.29 1.16
CA ALA A 174 1.70 4.85 1.05
C ALA A 174 0.66 4.52 -0.04
N VAL A 175 0.96 3.52 -0.86
CA VAL A 175 0.20 3.10 -2.04
C VAL A 175 0.25 1.57 -2.21
N LEU A 176 -0.37 1.04 -3.26
CA LEU A 176 -0.42 -0.39 -3.51
C LEU A 176 0.26 -0.76 -4.83
N ALA A 177 1.36 -1.48 -4.78
CA ALA A 177 2.00 -2.05 -5.95
C ALA A 177 1.20 -3.28 -6.42
N VAL A 178 0.66 -3.21 -7.64
CA VAL A 178 -0.25 -4.23 -8.20
C VAL A 178 0.35 -4.97 -9.40
N GLY A 179 1.55 -4.61 -9.79
CA GLY A 179 2.20 -5.23 -10.93
C GLY A 179 3.51 -4.57 -11.30
N TYR A 180 4.07 -5.01 -12.41
CA TYR A 180 5.26 -4.45 -13.05
C TYR A 180 5.27 -4.81 -14.53
N GLY A 181 6.02 -4.05 -15.31
CA GLY A 181 6.14 -4.26 -16.75
C GLY A 181 7.29 -3.48 -17.36
N VAL A 182 7.23 -3.31 -18.67
CA VAL A 182 8.17 -2.49 -19.47
C VAL A 182 7.35 -1.65 -20.42
N GLU A 183 7.64 -0.34 -20.50
CA GLU A 183 7.06 0.60 -21.44
C GLU A 183 8.18 1.37 -22.12
N ASP A 184 8.22 1.35 -23.44
CA ASP A 184 9.25 2.02 -24.26
C ASP A 184 10.70 1.66 -23.85
N GLY A 185 10.90 0.41 -23.40
CA GLY A 185 12.19 -0.09 -22.92
C GLY A 185 12.50 0.23 -21.46
N VAL A 186 11.66 1.00 -20.76
CA VAL A 186 11.84 1.35 -19.35
C VAL A 186 11.03 0.39 -18.47
N PRO A 187 11.69 -0.36 -17.56
CA PRO A 187 10.98 -1.19 -16.59
C PRO A 187 10.26 -0.32 -15.55
N TYR A 188 9.07 -0.76 -15.11
CA TYR A 188 8.25 0.01 -14.18
C TYR A 188 7.49 -0.86 -13.16
N TRP A 189 7.19 -0.28 -12.02
CA TRP A 189 6.17 -0.71 -11.09
C TRP A 189 4.82 -0.14 -11.50
N LEU A 190 3.77 -0.99 -11.53
CA LEU A 190 2.38 -0.55 -11.69
C LEU A 190 1.76 -0.36 -10.32
N ILE A 191 1.35 0.86 -10.00
CA ILE A 191 0.95 1.24 -8.64
C ILE A 191 -0.44 1.87 -8.65
N LYS A 192 -1.30 1.40 -7.72
CA LYS A 192 -2.64 1.95 -7.44
C LYS A 192 -2.52 3.05 -6.41
N ASN A 193 -3.02 4.25 -6.72
CA ASN A 193 -3.08 5.40 -5.81
C ASN A 193 -4.45 5.50 -5.13
N SER A 194 -4.59 6.46 -4.20
CA SER A 194 -5.80 6.77 -3.44
C SER A 194 -6.26 8.23 -3.62
N TRP A 195 -6.13 8.78 -4.83
CA TRP A 195 -6.50 10.15 -5.18
C TRP A 195 -7.63 10.23 -6.20
N GLY A 196 -8.51 9.21 -6.20
CA GLY A 196 -9.62 9.10 -7.13
C GLY A 196 -9.23 8.59 -8.52
N GLY A 197 -10.24 8.15 -9.29
CA GLY A 197 -10.04 7.59 -10.63
C GLY A 197 -9.69 8.61 -11.72
N ASP A 198 -9.90 9.90 -11.47
CA ASP A 198 -9.60 10.98 -12.41
C ASP A 198 -8.13 11.46 -12.33
N TRP A 199 -7.42 11.07 -11.28
CA TRP A 199 -6.00 11.36 -11.14
C TRP A 199 -5.16 10.32 -11.91
N GLY A 200 -4.04 10.78 -12.50
CA GLY A 200 -3.07 9.92 -13.15
C GLY A 200 -3.66 9.14 -14.34
N ASP A 201 -3.26 7.89 -14.47
CA ASP A 201 -3.79 6.95 -15.47
C ASP A 201 -4.92 6.11 -14.81
N HIS A 202 -6.15 6.66 -14.80
CA HIS A 202 -7.31 6.04 -14.14
C HIS A 202 -7.09 5.69 -12.66
N GLY A 203 -6.40 6.57 -11.93
CA GLY A 203 -6.05 6.38 -10.52
C GLY A 203 -4.79 5.56 -10.27
N TYR A 204 -4.07 5.16 -11.33
CA TYR A 204 -2.82 4.43 -11.29
C TYR A 204 -1.66 5.29 -11.79
N PHE A 205 -0.45 4.84 -11.48
CA PHE A 205 0.78 5.38 -12.07
C PHE A 205 1.82 4.29 -12.28
N LYS A 206 2.79 4.58 -13.13
CA LYS A 206 3.96 3.75 -13.36
C LYS A 206 5.17 4.47 -12.79
N MET A 207 6.00 3.79 -12.03
CA MET A 207 7.23 4.33 -11.44
C MET A 207 8.41 3.49 -11.92
N GLU A 208 9.51 4.14 -12.33
CA GLU A 208 10.71 3.43 -12.82
C GLU A 208 11.20 2.38 -11.81
N LEU A 209 11.50 1.18 -12.31
CA LEU A 209 11.99 0.03 -11.57
C LEU A 209 13.50 -0.13 -11.79
N GLY A 210 14.25 -0.53 -10.77
CA GLY A 210 15.67 -0.86 -10.84
C GLY A 210 16.59 0.20 -10.19
N LYS A 211 16.01 1.24 -9.54
CA LYS A 211 16.76 2.31 -8.86
C LYS A 211 16.24 2.60 -7.45
N ASN A 212 15.34 1.77 -6.93
CA ASN A 212 14.56 2.10 -5.71
C ASN A 212 14.00 3.52 -5.78
N MET A 213 13.34 3.84 -6.89
CA MET A 213 12.86 5.18 -7.23
C MET A 213 12.01 5.75 -6.09
N CYS A 214 12.40 6.91 -5.57
CA CYS A 214 11.77 7.60 -4.45
C CYS A 214 11.53 6.70 -3.20
N GLY A 215 12.35 5.66 -3.03
CA GLY A 215 12.27 4.75 -1.87
C GLY A 215 11.18 3.69 -1.96
N VAL A 216 10.60 3.42 -3.14
CA VAL A 216 9.42 2.56 -3.32
C VAL A 216 9.52 1.15 -2.74
N ALA A 217 10.71 0.59 -2.64
CA ALA A 217 10.96 -0.73 -2.05
C ALA A 217 11.39 -0.69 -0.57
N THR A 218 11.46 0.50 0.03
CA THR A 218 12.06 0.68 1.36
C THR A 218 11.13 0.24 2.50
N CYS A 219 9.82 0.49 2.36
CA CYS A 219 8.80 0.16 3.36
C CYS A 219 7.70 -0.67 2.71
N SER A 220 7.96 -1.95 2.48
CA SER A 220 7.05 -2.85 1.76
C SER A 220 6.52 -3.94 2.68
N SER A 221 5.21 -4.22 2.61
CA SER A 221 4.58 -5.27 3.40
C SER A 221 3.30 -5.80 2.76
N TYR A 222 2.93 -7.03 3.10
CA TYR A 222 1.65 -7.59 2.68
C TYR A 222 1.02 -8.44 3.80
N PRO A 223 -0.33 -8.52 3.88
CA PRO A 223 -1.02 -9.29 4.91
C PRO A 223 -1.14 -10.77 4.54
N VAL A 224 -1.29 -11.59 5.59
CA VAL A 224 -1.72 -12.97 5.52
C VAL A 224 -3.11 -13.07 6.14
N VAL A 225 -4.09 -13.56 5.36
CA VAL A 225 -5.48 -13.76 5.80
C VAL A 225 -5.78 -15.24 5.98
N GLY A 226 -6.72 -15.56 6.85
CA GLY A 226 -7.18 -16.91 7.14
C GLY A 226 -8.68 -17.01 7.09
#